data_21a403f62c66e8a9f25804daea0b639e
#
_entry.id   21a403f62c66e8a9f25804daea0b639e
#
_cell.length_a   1.000
_cell.length_b   1.000
_cell.length_c   1.000
_cell.angle_alpha   90.00
_cell.angle_beta   90.00
_cell.angle_gamma   90.00
#
_symmetry.space_group_name_H-M   'P 1'
#
loop_
_entity.id
_entity.type
_entity.pdbx_description
1 polymer ?
#
loop_
_entity_poly.entity_id
_entity_poly.type
_entity_poly.pdbx_seq_one_letter_code
_entity_poly.pdbx_strand_id
1 'polypeptide(L)'
;QRALTHSAFAYENNTLSNERLEFVGDADLDLIVGKYLYENIPESEGVLTKKRAQEVCEDALYHYALSFKLGDYLLLGKGEELSGGREKPAILADAFEAFLGAIYIDKDLKEVYKVAEKIIFPHIKANLNKEDNDYKSKLQELLQSDKRGLRYEIISETGPAHDREFVSRVFMDGTIIMGEGKGKSKKEAEQNAAYAALRKLANT
;
A
#
# COMPACT_ATOMS: atom_id res chain seq x y z
N GLN A 1 -23.18 15.32 1.94
CA GLN A 1 -22.83 16.37 0.97
C GLN A 1 -21.56 17.12 1.40
N ARG A 2 -21.45 17.63 2.65
CA ARG A 2 -20.32 18.43 3.11
C ARG A 2 -18.97 17.73 2.94
N ALA A 3 -18.87 16.43 3.21
CA ALA A 3 -17.64 15.65 3.01
C ALA A 3 -17.10 15.67 1.58
N LEU A 4 -17.96 15.94 0.60
CA LEU A 4 -17.64 15.97 -0.82
C LEU A 4 -17.42 17.40 -1.34
N THR A 5 -17.41 18.41 -0.46
CA THR A 5 -17.33 19.82 -0.82
C THR A 5 -15.92 20.36 -0.61
N HIS A 6 -15.19 20.50 -1.70
CA HIS A 6 -13.83 21.07 -1.68
C HIS A 6 -13.85 22.56 -1.27
N SER A 7 -12.79 23.04 -0.65
CA SER A 7 -12.66 24.40 -0.12
C SER A 7 -12.92 25.49 -1.18
N ALA A 8 -12.43 25.32 -2.40
CA ALA A 8 -12.69 26.26 -3.50
C ALA A 8 -14.17 26.35 -3.86
N PHE A 9 -14.90 25.23 -3.94
CA PHE A 9 -16.35 25.23 -4.15
C PHE A 9 -17.07 25.90 -2.99
N ALA A 10 -16.66 25.60 -1.77
CA ALA A 10 -17.25 26.17 -0.56
C ALA A 10 -17.11 27.68 -0.56
N TYR A 11 -15.95 28.20 -0.94
CA TYR A 11 -15.71 29.63 -1.06
C TYR A 11 -16.59 30.28 -2.14
N GLU A 12 -16.64 29.69 -3.35
CA GLU A 12 -17.45 30.21 -4.47
C GLU A 12 -18.95 30.22 -4.18
N ASN A 13 -19.43 29.32 -3.32
CA ASN A 13 -20.87 29.13 -3.07
C ASN A 13 -21.29 29.51 -1.65
N ASN A 14 -20.41 30.14 -0.86
CA ASN A 14 -20.65 30.55 0.51
C ASN A 14 -21.24 29.42 1.38
N THR A 15 -20.61 28.25 1.33
CA THR A 15 -20.98 27.06 2.09
C THR A 15 -19.79 26.51 2.89
N LEU A 16 -19.98 25.39 3.61
CA LEU A 16 -18.94 24.79 4.43
C LEU A 16 -18.13 23.76 3.61
N SER A 17 -16.80 23.82 3.76
CA SER A 17 -15.88 22.83 3.15
C SER A 17 -15.84 21.52 3.95
N ASN A 18 -15.14 20.54 3.37
CA ASN A 18 -14.88 19.23 3.96
C ASN A 18 -13.74 19.23 5.02
N GLU A 19 -12.89 20.25 5.09
CA GLU A 19 -11.65 20.30 5.88
C GLU A 19 -11.83 19.88 7.36
N ARG A 20 -12.91 20.29 8.02
CA ARG A 20 -13.17 19.87 9.41
C ARG A 20 -13.59 18.40 9.54
N LEU A 21 -14.15 17.82 8.51
CA LEU A 21 -14.47 16.39 8.48
C LEU A 21 -13.24 15.57 8.14
N GLU A 22 -12.36 16.06 7.27
CA GLU A 22 -11.03 15.54 6.99
C GLU A 22 -10.23 15.41 8.29
N PHE A 23 -10.12 16.47 9.08
CA PHE A 23 -9.43 16.45 10.37
C PHE A 23 -9.91 15.33 11.31
N VAL A 24 -11.20 15.04 11.33
CA VAL A 24 -11.76 13.96 12.15
C VAL A 24 -11.46 12.59 11.49
N GLY A 25 -11.61 12.50 10.17
CA GLY A 25 -11.41 11.27 9.42
C GLY A 25 -9.98 10.77 9.44
N ASP A 26 -8.98 11.67 9.44
CA ASP A 26 -7.57 11.34 9.63
C ASP A 26 -7.35 10.58 10.95
N ALA A 27 -7.89 11.11 12.05
CA ALA A 27 -7.79 10.44 13.35
C ALA A 27 -8.51 9.08 13.40
N ASP A 28 -9.69 8.98 12.79
CA ASP A 28 -10.45 7.73 12.70
C ASP A 28 -9.70 6.67 11.89
N LEU A 29 -9.09 7.08 10.79
CA LEU A 29 -8.32 6.22 9.90
C LEU A 29 -7.08 5.66 10.62
N ASP A 30 -6.32 6.50 11.29
CA ASP A 30 -5.16 6.10 12.09
C ASP A 30 -5.54 5.06 13.16
N LEU A 31 -6.64 5.29 13.87
CA LEU A 31 -7.14 4.36 14.89
C LEU A 31 -7.56 3.01 14.29
N ILE A 32 -8.32 3.03 13.20
CA ILE A 32 -8.87 1.82 12.58
C ILE A 32 -7.76 0.97 11.96
N VAL A 33 -6.84 1.60 11.20
CA VAL A 33 -5.71 0.91 10.60
C VAL A 33 -4.77 0.38 11.69
N GLY A 34 -4.45 1.20 12.70
CA GLY A 34 -3.63 0.78 13.83
C GLY A 34 -4.20 -0.44 14.56
N LYS A 35 -5.50 -0.42 14.86
CA LYS A 35 -6.20 -1.57 15.48
C LYS A 35 -6.14 -2.80 14.60
N TYR A 36 -6.43 -2.67 13.30
CA TYR A 36 -6.40 -3.79 12.36
C TYR A 36 -5.02 -4.44 12.28
N LEU A 37 -3.96 -3.63 12.17
CA LEU A 37 -2.58 -4.12 12.14
C LEU A 37 -2.20 -4.83 13.42
N TYR A 38 -2.54 -4.26 14.59
CA TYR A 38 -2.30 -4.88 15.90
C TYR A 38 -2.98 -6.26 16.04
N GLU A 39 -4.21 -6.40 15.57
CA GLU A 39 -4.96 -7.64 15.68
C GLU A 39 -4.51 -8.74 14.71
N ASN A 40 -3.93 -8.36 13.56
CA ASN A 40 -3.66 -9.28 12.45
C ASN A 40 -2.17 -9.52 12.16
N ILE A 41 -1.26 -8.70 12.72
CA ILE A 41 0.17 -8.77 12.42
C ILE A 41 0.98 -8.88 13.73
N PRO A 42 1.60 -10.04 14.01
CA PRO A 42 2.35 -10.27 15.24
C PRO A 42 3.79 -9.71 15.12
N GLU A 43 3.92 -8.41 14.86
CA GLU A 43 5.20 -7.73 14.67
C GLU A 43 5.46 -6.71 15.78
N SER A 44 6.70 -6.17 15.84
CA SER A 44 7.08 -5.14 16.80
C SER A 44 6.36 -3.82 16.55
N GLU A 45 6.27 -2.98 17.58
CA GLU A 45 5.66 -1.64 17.50
C GLU A 45 6.25 -0.80 16.35
N GLY A 46 7.58 -0.80 16.17
CA GLY A 46 8.23 -0.05 15.09
C GLY A 46 7.81 -0.51 13.70
N VAL A 47 7.63 -1.83 13.49
CA VAL A 47 7.13 -2.38 12.22
C VAL A 47 5.66 -1.99 12.01
N LEU A 48 4.82 -2.11 13.03
CA LEU A 48 3.41 -1.73 12.96
C LEU A 48 3.23 -0.24 12.66
N THR A 49 4.03 0.63 13.28
CA THR A 49 4.03 2.08 13.03
C THR A 49 4.41 2.40 11.58
N LYS A 50 5.45 1.77 11.05
CA LYS A 50 5.85 1.94 9.65
C LYS A 50 4.75 1.47 8.68
N LYS A 51 4.14 0.31 8.95
CA LYS A 51 3.04 -0.22 8.12
C LYS A 51 1.82 0.69 8.18
N ARG A 52 1.44 1.18 9.35
CA ARG A 52 0.34 2.15 9.46
C ARG A 52 0.61 3.38 8.61
N ALA A 53 1.78 4.00 8.72
CA ALA A 53 2.13 5.17 7.92
C ALA A 53 2.06 4.93 6.40
N GLN A 54 2.34 3.72 5.94
CA GLN A 54 2.20 3.34 4.52
C GLN A 54 0.73 3.26 4.07
N GLU A 55 -0.16 2.83 4.95
CA GLU A 55 -1.58 2.60 4.62
C GLU A 55 -2.47 3.82 4.89
N VAL A 56 -1.94 4.87 5.57
CA VAL A 56 -2.66 6.14 5.79
C VAL A 56 -2.02 7.31 5.04
N CYS A 57 -1.05 7.09 4.15
CA CYS A 57 -0.45 8.15 3.35
C CYS A 57 -1.35 8.56 2.18
N GLU A 58 -1.11 9.74 1.61
CA GLU A 58 -1.85 10.30 0.48
C GLU A 58 -2.04 9.29 -0.66
N ASP A 59 -0.98 8.56 -1.03
CA ASP A 59 -1.04 7.57 -2.12
C ASP A 59 -2.00 6.41 -1.81
N ALA A 60 -2.00 5.89 -0.59
CA ALA A 60 -2.94 4.84 -0.18
C ALA A 60 -4.38 5.35 -0.20
N LEU A 61 -4.63 6.53 0.36
CA LEU A 61 -5.95 7.17 0.40
C LEU A 61 -6.49 7.46 -0.99
N TYR A 62 -5.63 7.93 -1.88
CA TYR A 62 -5.94 8.11 -3.30
C TYR A 62 -6.44 6.81 -3.93
N HIS A 63 -5.75 5.69 -3.70
CA HIS A 63 -6.17 4.39 -4.21
C HIS A 63 -7.49 3.91 -3.60
N TYR A 64 -7.73 4.17 -2.32
CA TYR A 64 -9.03 3.88 -1.69
C TYR A 64 -10.14 4.69 -2.35
N ALA A 65 -9.95 5.99 -2.55
CA ALA A 65 -10.91 6.87 -3.20
C ALA A 65 -11.23 6.43 -4.65
N LEU A 66 -10.22 6.00 -5.42
CA LEU A 66 -10.40 5.50 -6.77
C LEU A 66 -11.24 4.22 -6.81
N SER A 67 -11.13 3.35 -5.81
CA SER A 67 -11.80 2.04 -5.80
C SER A 67 -13.32 2.12 -5.92
N PHE A 68 -13.93 3.25 -5.53
CA PHE A 68 -15.37 3.52 -5.67
C PHE A 68 -15.69 4.84 -6.38
N LYS A 69 -14.71 5.37 -7.14
CA LYS A 69 -14.88 6.58 -8.00
C LYS A 69 -15.32 7.81 -7.22
N LEU A 70 -14.72 8.05 -6.05
CA LEU A 70 -15.10 9.19 -5.18
C LEU A 70 -15.04 10.53 -5.92
N GLY A 71 -14.10 10.70 -6.86
CA GLY A 71 -13.95 11.90 -7.66
C GLY A 71 -15.19 12.32 -8.43
N ASP A 72 -16.04 11.38 -8.87
CA ASP A 72 -17.27 11.66 -9.62
C ASP A 72 -18.31 12.43 -8.78
N TYR A 73 -18.21 12.34 -7.47
CA TYR A 73 -19.16 12.94 -6.52
C TYR A 73 -18.69 14.26 -5.93
N LEU A 74 -17.43 14.69 -6.20
CA LEU A 74 -16.87 15.90 -5.62
C LEU A 74 -17.54 17.16 -6.15
N LEU A 75 -17.75 18.11 -5.27
CA LEU A 75 -18.11 19.48 -5.58
C LEU A 75 -16.84 20.33 -5.58
N LEU A 76 -16.37 20.67 -6.77
CA LEU A 76 -15.13 21.41 -7.00
C LEU A 76 -15.41 22.84 -7.42
N GLY A 77 -14.55 23.76 -7.04
CA GLY A 77 -14.57 25.11 -7.59
C GLY A 77 -14.18 25.11 -9.06
N LYS A 78 -14.54 26.15 -9.80
CA LYS A 78 -14.32 26.24 -11.25
C LYS A 78 -12.85 26.04 -11.65
N GLY A 79 -11.92 26.59 -10.90
CA GLY A 79 -10.48 26.44 -11.17
C GLY A 79 -10.02 25.00 -11.00
N GLU A 80 -10.46 24.32 -9.93
CA GLU A 80 -10.10 22.92 -9.68
C GLU A 80 -10.73 21.98 -10.71
N GLU A 81 -11.97 22.21 -11.10
CA GLU A 81 -12.64 21.44 -12.15
C GLU A 81 -11.86 21.54 -13.48
N LEU A 82 -11.47 22.75 -13.88
CA LEU A 82 -10.71 22.99 -15.12
C LEU A 82 -9.28 22.40 -15.08
N SER A 83 -8.69 22.26 -13.90
CA SER A 83 -7.34 21.71 -13.73
C SER A 83 -7.32 20.20 -13.45
N GLY A 84 -8.43 19.50 -13.63
CA GLY A 84 -8.54 18.05 -13.42
C GLY A 84 -8.58 17.65 -11.95
N GLY A 85 -9.13 18.50 -11.08
CA GLY A 85 -9.19 18.28 -9.63
C GLY A 85 -9.82 16.97 -9.19
N ARG A 86 -10.73 16.41 -10.02
CA ARG A 86 -11.39 15.11 -9.74
C ARG A 86 -10.43 13.92 -9.70
N GLU A 87 -9.24 14.06 -10.30
CA GLU A 87 -8.22 13.01 -10.39
C GLU A 87 -6.95 13.34 -9.58
N LYS A 88 -6.91 14.52 -8.93
CA LYS A 88 -5.74 14.93 -8.13
C LYS A 88 -5.63 14.08 -6.86
N PRO A 89 -4.46 13.44 -6.61
CA PRO A 89 -4.26 12.60 -5.43
C PRO A 89 -4.61 13.28 -4.10
N ALA A 90 -4.10 14.48 -3.85
CA ALA A 90 -4.37 15.20 -2.61
C ALA A 90 -5.86 15.47 -2.41
N ILE A 91 -6.58 15.95 -3.43
CA ILE A 91 -8.02 16.24 -3.32
C ILE A 91 -8.83 14.97 -3.03
N LEU A 92 -8.44 13.84 -3.63
CA LEU A 92 -9.11 12.56 -3.41
C LEU A 92 -8.80 11.97 -2.04
N ALA A 93 -7.57 12.13 -1.56
CA ALA A 93 -7.16 11.72 -0.22
C ALA A 93 -7.93 12.49 0.86
N ASP A 94 -7.91 13.83 0.81
CA ASP A 94 -8.64 14.71 1.74
C ASP A 94 -10.15 14.41 1.75
N ALA A 95 -10.73 14.18 0.55
CA ALA A 95 -12.13 13.82 0.43
C ALA A 95 -12.45 12.43 1.00
N PHE A 96 -11.54 11.48 0.91
CA PHE A 96 -11.70 10.15 1.51
C PHE A 96 -11.69 10.23 3.04
N GLU A 97 -10.75 10.97 3.63
CA GLU A 97 -10.75 11.22 5.07
C GLU A 97 -12.03 11.93 5.51
N ALA A 98 -12.42 13.01 4.81
CA ALA A 98 -13.64 13.72 5.11
C ALA A 98 -14.89 12.83 4.99
N PHE A 99 -14.90 11.87 4.08
CA PHE A 99 -15.96 10.87 3.94
C PHE A 99 -16.03 9.97 5.18
N LEU A 100 -14.91 9.46 5.68
CA LEU A 100 -14.85 8.67 6.92
C LEU A 100 -15.29 9.51 8.13
N GLY A 101 -14.76 10.71 8.29
CA GLY A 101 -15.13 11.62 9.36
C GLY A 101 -16.61 11.99 9.35
N ALA A 102 -17.24 12.12 8.16
CA ALA A 102 -18.67 12.34 8.06
C ALA A 102 -19.48 11.14 8.56
N ILE A 103 -19.06 9.92 8.25
CA ILE A 103 -19.72 8.70 8.75
C ILE A 103 -19.58 8.61 10.26
N TYR A 104 -18.39 8.90 10.80
CA TYR A 104 -18.18 8.90 12.25
C TYR A 104 -19.10 9.90 12.97
N ILE A 105 -19.15 11.14 12.50
CA ILE A 105 -19.97 12.20 13.12
C ILE A 105 -21.48 11.91 13.00
N ASP A 106 -21.93 11.34 11.86
CA ASP A 106 -23.35 11.04 11.62
C ASP A 106 -23.80 9.76 12.33
N LYS A 107 -22.91 8.81 12.52
CA LYS A 107 -23.19 7.50 13.09
C LYS A 107 -22.27 7.19 14.28
N ASP A 108 -21.23 6.42 14.04
CA ASP A 108 -20.21 6.02 15.01
C ASP A 108 -18.99 5.36 14.33
N LEU A 109 -17.98 5.03 15.12
CA LEU A 109 -16.77 4.34 14.67
C LEU A 109 -17.06 2.94 14.10
N LYS A 110 -18.14 2.28 14.53
CA LYS A 110 -18.51 0.95 14.03
C LYS A 110 -18.92 0.99 12.57
N GLU A 111 -19.63 2.05 12.15
CA GLU A 111 -20.00 2.21 10.74
C GLU A 111 -18.77 2.56 9.88
N VAL A 112 -17.83 3.36 10.39
CA VAL A 112 -16.54 3.60 9.73
C VAL A 112 -15.77 2.29 9.55
N TYR A 113 -15.76 1.44 10.57
CA TYR A 113 -15.10 0.13 10.51
C TYR A 113 -15.67 -0.77 9.40
N LYS A 114 -16.99 -0.77 9.19
CA LYS A 114 -17.63 -1.51 8.08
C LYS A 114 -17.19 -1.01 6.70
N VAL A 115 -16.91 0.28 6.56
CA VAL A 115 -16.34 0.83 5.33
C VAL A 115 -14.90 0.36 5.17
N ALA A 116 -14.11 0.39 6.23
CA ALA A 116 -12.73 -0.10 6.23
C ALA A 116 -12.65 -1.59 5.85
N GLU A 117 -13.55 -2.43 6.35
CA GLU A 117 -13.64 -3.86 5.97
C GLU A 117 -13.84 -4.08 4.46
N LYS A 118 -14.50 -3.16 3.78
CA LYS A 118 -14.79 -3.27 2.35
C LYS A 118 -13.71 -2.67 1.46
N ILE A 119 -13.05 -1.61 1.91
CA ILE A 119 -12.17 -0.78 1.07
C ILE A 119 -10.72 -0.89 1.55
N ILE A 120 -10.44 -0.66 2.83
CA ILE A 120 -9.09 -0.51 3.39
C ILE A 120 -8.43 -1.86 3.64
N PHE A 121 -9.08 -2.74 4.40
CA PHE A 121 -8.47 -4.00 4.84
C PHE A 121 -8.13 -4.97 3.71
N PRO A 122 -8.93 -5.09 2.62
CA PRO A 122 -8.51 -5.88 1.46
C PRO A 122 -7.24 -5.35 0.79
N HIS A 123 -7.06 -4.02 0.75
CA HIS A 123 -5.86 -3.38 0.21
C HIS A 123 -4.64 -3.66 1.10
N ILE A 124 -4.77 -3.48 2.42
CA ILE A 124 -3.71 -3.83 3.39
C ILE A 124 -3.31 -5.29 3.23
N LYS A 125 -4.27 -6.21 3.18
CA LYS A 125 -4.01 -7.63 2.97
C LYS A 125 -3.23 -7.92 1.69
N ALA A 126 -3.60 -7.26 0.59
CA ALA A 126 -2.91 -7.41 -0.68
C ALA A 126 -1.46 -6.90 -0.63
N ASN A 127 -1.22 -5.78 0.06
CA ASN A 127 0.11 -5.22 0.26
C ASN A 127 0.98 -6.11 1.16
N LEU A 128 0.45 -6.61 2.27
CA LEU A 128 1.14 -7.55 3.14
C LEU A 128 1.57 -8.82 2.39
N ASN A 129 0.69 -9.39 1.56
CA ASN A 129 1.02 -10.55 0.74
C ASN A 129 2.13 -10.25 -0.28
N LYS A 130 2.21 -9.01 -0.80
CA LYS A 130 3.33 -8.59 -1.67
C LYS A 130 4.63 -8.46 -0.90
N GLU A 131 4.60 -7.86 0.28
CA GLU A 131 5.77 -7.71 1.15
C GLU A 131 6.29 -9.06 1.66
N ASP A 132 5.41 -9.99 2.01
CA ASP A 132 5.81 -11.34 2.42
C ASP A 132 6.54 -12.09 1.32
N ASN A 133 6.25 -11.79 0.06
CA ASN A 133 6.92 -12.37 -1.10
C ASN A 133 8.11 -11.52 -1.62
N ASP A 134 8.44 -10.40 -0.98
CA ASP A 134 9.60 -9.58 -1.38
C ASP A 134 10.90 -10.04 -0.69
N TYR A 135 11.25 -11.27 -0.95
CA TYR A 135 12.48 -11.88 -0.43
C TYR A 135 13.75 -11.22 -0.95
N LYS A 136 13.70 -10.60 -2.14
CA LYS A 136 14.84 -9.88 -2.72
C LYS A 136 15.22 -8.68 -1.87
N SER A 137 14.26 -7.84 -1.48
CA SER A 137 14.51 -6.68 -0.61
C SER A 137 14.96 -7.13 0.78
N LYS A 138 14.30 -8.13 1.36
CA LYS A 138 14.69 -8.70 2.67
C LYS A 138 16.15 -9.22 2.66
N LEU A 139 16.55 -9.93 1.60
CA LEU A 139 17.92 -10.42 1.46
C LEU A 139 18.93 -9.28 1.26
N GLN A 140 18.55 -8.26 0.48
CA GLN A 140 19.38 -7.07 0.26
C GLN A 140 19.60 -6.31 1.56
N GLU A 141 18.56 -6.07 2.35
CA GLU A 141 18.65 -5.38 3.65
C GLU A 141 19.55 -6.16 4.63
N LEU A 142 19.38 -7.48 4.69
CA LEU A 142 20.18 -8.33 5.58
C LEU A 142 21.67 -8.27 5.27
N LEU A 143 22.06 -8.19 3.99
CA LEU A 143 23.46 -8.19 3.56
C LEU A 143 24.04 -6.78 3.36
N GLN A 144 23.20 -5.73 3.41
CA GLN A 144 23.63 -4.34 3.26
C GLN A 144 24.56 -3.88 4.40
N SER A 145 24.36 -4.39 5.62
CA SER A 145 25.24 -4.13 6.76
C SER A 145 26.69 -4.56 6.49
N ASP A 146 26.89 -5.59 5.70
CA ASP A 146 28.20 -6.15 5.37
C ASP A 146 28.79 -5.59 4.07
N LYS A 147 28.13 -4.60 3.43
CA LYS A 147 28.52 -3.99 2.14
C LYS A 147 28.69 -5.01 1.00
N ARG A 148 27.97 -6.13 1.04
CA ARG A 148 28.06 -7.20 0.04
C ARG A 148 27.11 -6.97 -1.11
N GLY A 149 27.59 -7.21 -2.34
CA GLY A 149 26.79 -7.09 -3.57
C GLY A 149 26.00 -8.35 -3.87
N LEU A 150 24.72 -8.19 -4.24
CA LEU A 150 23.89 -9.29 -4.74
C LEU A 150 23.69 -9.17 -6.24
N ARG A 151 23.77 -10.30 -6.95
CA ARG A 151 23.48 -10.42 -8.38
C ARG A 151 22.57 -11.61 -8.61
N TYR A 152 21.49 -11.38 -9.37
CA TYR A 152 20.57 -12.42 -9.82
C TYR A 152 20.84 -12.76 -11.28
N GLU A 153 20.79 -14.03 -11.62
CA GLU A 153 21.01 -14.53 -12.97
C GLU A 153 20.01 -15.62 -13.31
N ILE A 154 19.36 -15.50 -14.47
CA ILE A 154 18.51 -16.56 -15.00
C ILE A 154 19.42 -17.59 -15.66
N ILE A 155 19.50 -18.78 -15.07
CA ILE A 155 20.37 -19.85 -15.53
C ILE A 155 19.69 -20.86 -16.43
N SER A 156 18.35 -20.90 -16.45
CA SER A 156 17.57 -21.77 -17.31
C SER A 156 16.21 -21.16 -17.62
N GLU A 157 15.76 -21.35 -18.87
CA GLU A 157 14.43 -21.02 -19.35
C GLU A 157 13.95 -22.21 -20.18
N THR A 158 12.89 -22.88 -19.74
CA THR A 158 12.39 -24.12 -20.36
C THR A 158 10.87 -24.09 -20.49
N GLY A 159 10.33 -24.89 -21.43
CA GLY A 159 8.90 -25.01 -21.67
C GLY A 159 8.35 -24.14 -22.82
N PRO A 160 7.13 -24.39 -23.28
CA PRO A 160 6.48 -23.63 -24.35
C PRO A 160 6.10 -22.22 -23.88
N ALA A 161 5.85 -21.29 -24.80
CA ALA A 161 5.60 -19.88 -24.51
C ALA A 161 4.48 -19.62 -23.49
N HIS A 162 3.47 -20.49 -23.41
CA HIS A 162 2.32 -20.38 -22.52
C HIS A 162 2.52 -21.08 -21.14
N ASP A 163 3.62 -21.85 -20.99
CA ASP A 163 3.95 -22.55 -19.74
C ASP A 163 5.48 -22.61 -19.53
N ARG A 164 6.11 -21.44 -19.57
CA ARG A 164 7.54 -21.29 -19.32
C ARG A 164 7.88 -21.46 -17.85
N GLU A 165 8.97 -22.15 -17.59
CA GLU A 165 9.62 -22.20 -16.28
C GLU A 165 10.99 -21.53 -16.37
N PHE A 166 11.27 -20.63 -15.41
CA PHE A 166 12.54 -19.94 -15.24
C PHE A 166 13.23 -20.47 -14.00
N VAL A 167 14.56 -20.61 -14.07
CA VAL A 167 15.40 -20.89 -12.89
C VAL A 167 16.35 -19.74 -12.70
N SER A 168 16.38 -19.16 -11.48
CA SER A 168 17.27 -18.09 -11.12
C SER A 168 18.21 -18.51 -10.01
N ARG A 169 19.46 -18.00 -10.03
CA ARG A 169 20.41 -18.03 -8.90
C ARG A 169 20.70 -16.65 -8.40
N VAL A 170 20.86 -16.55 -7.08
CA VAL A 170 21.40 -15.36 -6.44
C VAL A 170 22.83 -15.60 -6.01
N PHE A 171 23.72 -14.68 -6.40
CA PHE A 171 25.14 -14.69 -6.08
C PHE A 171 25.46 -13.55 -5.13
N MET A 172 26.30 -13.82 -4.15
CA MET A 172 26.95 -12.83 -3.30
C MET A 172 28.38 -12.61 -3.79
N ASP A 173 28.80 -11.32 -3.86
CA ASP A 173 30.14 -10.91 -4.32
C ASP A 173 30.53 -11.52 -5.68
N GLY A 174 29.53 -11.72 -6.53
CA GLY A 174 29.68 -12.19 -7.91
C GLY A 174 29.90 -13.69 -8.11
N THR A 175 30.31 -14.43 -7.10
CA THR A 175 30.76 -15.85 -7.24
C THR A 175 30.09 -16.82 -6.29
N ILE A 176 29.69 -16.40 -5.10
CA ILE A 176 29.16 -17.28 -4.05
C ILE A 176 27.68 -17.50 -4.29
N ILE A 177 27.26 -18.72 -4.63
CA ILE A 177 25.84 -19.08 -4.80
C ILE A 177 25.18 -19.13 -3.43
N MET A 178 24.23 -18.21 -3.19
CA MET A 178 23.45 -18.12 -1.97
C MET A 178 22.19 -18.96 -2.03
N GLY A 179 21.50 -18.96 -3.19
CA GLY A 179 20.27 -19.69 -3.36
C GLY A 179 19.88 -19.87 -4.84
N GLU A 180 18.96 -20.80 -5.09
CA GLU A 180 18.37 -21.08 -6.38
C GLU A 180 16.86 -21.17 -6.24
N GLY A 181 16.12 -20.64 -7.22
CA GLY A 181 14.66 -20.65 -7.24
C GLY A 181 14.08 -20.81 -8.63
N LYS A 182 12.91 -21.42 -8.69
CA LYS A 182 12.13 -21.63 -9.93
C LYS A 182 10.86 -20.82 -9.88
N GLY A 183 10.34 -20.43 -11.05
CA GLY A 183 9.08 -19.71 -11.15
C GLY A 183 8.56 -19.66 -12.59
N LYS A 184 7.28 -19.28 -12.73
CA LYS A 184 6.62 -19.09 -14.04
C LYS A 184 6.97 -17.76 -14.70
N SER A 185 7.68 -16.88 -13.97
CA SER A 185 8.26 -15.64 -14.48
C SER A 185 9.68 -15.44 -13.94
N LYS A 186 10.49 -14.62 -14.63
CA LYS A 186 11.84 -14.26 -14.15
C LYS A 186 11.78 -13.66 -12.76
N LYS A 187 10.81 -12.77 -12.50
CA LYS A 187 10.61 -12.13 -11.20
C LYS A 187 10.32 -13.15 -10.09
N GLU A 188 9.44 -14.10 -10.36
CA GLU A 188 9.11 -15.16 -9.39
C GLU A 188 10.30 -16.08 -9.12
N ALA A 189 11.04 -16.49 -10.15
CA ALA A 189 12.26 -17.27 -9.98
C ALA A 189 13.33 -16.55 -9.13
N GLU A 190 13.51 -15.24 -9.34
CA GLU A 190 14.43 -14.42 -8.54
C GLU A 190 13.97 -14.29 -7.08
N GLN A 191 12.67 -14.08 -6.81
CA GLN A 191 12.12 -14.06 -5.46
C GLN A 191 12.32 -15.40 -4.74
N ASN A 192 12.07 -16.50 -5.42
CA ASN A 192 12.27 -17.85 -4.87
C ASN A 192 13.76 -18.16 -4.62
N ALA A 193 14.66 -17.65 -5.46
CA ALA A 193 16.12 -17.75 -5.22
C ALA A 193 16.53 -16.96 -3.96
N ALA A 194 15.99 -15.76 -3.76
CA ALA A 194 16.23 -14.96 -2.56
C ALA A 194 15.66 -15.65 -1.31
N TYR A 195 14.46 -16.24 -1.40
CA TYR A 195 13.88 -17.03 -0.30
C TYR A 195 14.78 -18.22 0.10
N ALA A 196 15.29 -18.96 -0.88
CA ALA A 196 16.20 -20.07 -0.61
C ALA A 196 17.49 -19.60 0.08
N ALA A 197 18.03 -18.43 -0.31
CA ALA A 197 19.18 -17.82 0.33
C ALA A 197 18.91 -17.41 1.78
N LEU A 198 17.77 -16.75 2.05
CA LEU A 198 17.35 -16.36 3.41
C LEU A 198 17.21 -17.57 4.32
N ARG A 199 16.57 -18.65 3.85
CA ARG A 199 16.45 -19.90 4.61
C ARG A 199 17.80 -20.53 4.96
N LYS A 200 18.75 -20.46 4.02
CA LYS A 200 20.10 -20.97 4.25
C LYS A 200 20.85 -20.17 5.32
N LEU A 201 20.71 -18.84 5.28
CA LEU A 201 21.32 -17.95 6.28
C LEU A 201 20.69 -18.10 7.67
N ALA A 202 19.38 -18.36 7.75
CA ALA A 202 18.68 -18.58 9.03
C ALA A 202 19.06 -19.91 9.72
N ASN A 203 19.64 -20.86 8.99
CA ASN A 203 20.05 -22.18 9.50
C ASN A 203 21.56 -22.28 9.74
N THR A 204 22.29 -21.18 9.62
CA THR A 204 23.73 -21.09 9.89
C THR A 204 23.99 -20.34 11.17
#